data_8ec8ea6d189317bf3aec31b505533e0b
#
_entry.id   8ec8ea6d189317bf3aec31b505533e0b
#
_cell.length_a   1.000
_cell.length_b   1.000
_cell.length_c   1.000
_cell.angle_alpha   90.00
_cell.angle_beta   90.00
_cell.angle_gamma   90.00
#
_symmetry.space_group_name_H-M   'P 1'
#
loop_
_entity.id
_entity.type
_entity.pdbx_description
1 polymer ?
#
loop_
_entity_poly.entity_id
_entity_poly.type
_entity_poly.pdbx_seq_one_letter_code
_entity_poly.pdbx_strand_id
1 'polypeptide(L)'
;MLLQRAVELGARLALPGEFSQRAFLNDKLDLTQAEAIADLISATSVQAARCAVRSLQGAFSTKIHQLLEALTGLRVYVEAAIDFPEEEIDFLADGRVSADLHEIVTRLDEVFHQATQGALLKEGMTVVIAGKPNAGKSSLLNALSGRDSAIVTDIEGTTRDLLREEINLDGMPLHVIDTAGLRESADPIEREGIRRAWQAIEEADRVLFVVDSSQPYSLDPQKNWPEYFNRFPQAENISFILNKADASEIPVGITENRGHPVVTLSAKQSHGLDYLVDHLKQCMGYSSSEAGGFTARRRHLDALQRTQQYLCSGEKQLNEAGAGELLAEDLRLAQQCLAEITGEFTSDDLLGEIFSSFCIGK
;
A
#
# COMPACT_ATOMS: atom_id res chain seq x y z
N MET A 1 23.63 -10.74 30.69
CA MET A 1 25.08 -11.05 30.78
C MET A 1 25.91 -10.37 29.69
N LEU A 2 25.81 -10.73 28.41
CA LEU A 2 26.70 -10.22 27.35
C LEU A 2 26.58 -8.69 27.14
N LEU A 3 25.36 -8.17 26.99
CA LEU A 3 25.08 -6.72 26.89
C LEU A 3 25.57 -5.94 28.10
N GLN A 4 25.32 -6.44 29.29
CA GLN A 4 25.76 -5.82 30.55
C GLN A 4 27.30 -5.76 30.61
N ARG A 5 27.98 -6.82 30.22
CA ARG A 5 29.45 -6.84 30.17
C ARG A 5 30.01 -5.89 29.11
N ALA A 6 29.36 -5.76 27.97
CA ALA A 6 29.78 -4.80 26.93
C ALA A 6 29.65 -3.34 27.44
N VAL A 7 28.56 -3.02 28.14
CA VAL A 7 28.36 -1.68 28.74
C VAL A 7 29.38 -1.41 29.84
N GLU A 8 29.70 -2.41 30.72
CA GLU A 8 30.76 -2.29 31.73
C GLU A 8 32.13 -2.04 31.12
N LEU A 9 32.38 -2.52 29.91
CA LEU A 9 33.62 -2.29 29.15
C LEU A 9 33.65 -0.99 28.35
N GLY A 10 32.62 -0.13 28.52
CA GLY A 10 32.57 1.21 27.94
C GLY A 10 31.74 1.33 26.66
N ALA A 11 31.04 0.26 26.24
CA ALA A 11 30.05 0.38 25.16
C ALA A 11 28.80 1.10 25.65
N ARG A 12 28.12 1.84 24.78
CA ARG A 12 26.78 2.36 25.04
C ARG A 12 25.71 1.48 24.40
N LEU A 13 24.49 1.62 24.82
CA LEU A 13 23.35 1.05 24.12
C LEU A 13 23.18 1.73 22.74
N ALA A 14 22.85 0.94 21.74
CA ALA A 14 22.56 1.46 20.40
C ALA A 14 21.23 2.24 20.38
N LEU A 15 21.16 3.27 19.56
CA LEU A 15 19.93 3.97 19.24
C LEU A 15 19.03 3.08 18.36
N PRO A 16 17.71 3.39 18.25
CA PRO A 16 16.82 2.73 17.31
C PRO A 16 17.40 2.73 15.89
N GLY A 17 17.42 1.57 15.23
CA GLY A 17 17.92 1.41 13.85
C GLY A 17 19.43 1.65 13.64
N GLU A 18 20.22 1.93 14.68
CA GLU A 18 21.64 2.31 14.54
C GLU A 18 22.48 1.27 13.80
N PHE A 19 22.26 -0.02 14.02
CA PHE A 19 23.01 -1.07 13.31
C PHE A 19 22.65 -1.10 11.82
N SER A 20 21.37 -1.01 11.48
CA SER A 20 20.90 -0.98 10.08
C SER A 20 21.35 0.29 9.37
N GLN A 21 21.29 1.46 10.05
CA GLN A 21 21.82 2.72 9.53
C GLN A 21 23.31 2.65 9.24
N ARG A 22 24.10 2.09 10.16
CA ARG A 22 25.55 1.92 9.95
C ARG A 22 25.86 0.91 8.87
N ALA A 23 25.05 -0.13 8.69
CA ALA A 23 25.21 -1.07 7.60
C ALA A 23 24.94 -0.40 6.25
N PHE A 24 23.89 0.44 6.15
CA PHE A 24 23.60 1.25 4.98
C PHE A 24 24.73 2.24 4.68
N LEU A 25 25.17 3.07 5.66
CA LEU A 25 26.24 4.05 5.48
C LEU A 25 27.62 3.44 5.15
N ASN A 26 27.79 2.14 5.37
CA ASN A 26 29.02 1.41 5.03
C ASN A 26 28.81 0.44 3.83
N ASP A 27 27.80 0.69 2.99
CA ASP A 27 27.51 -0.07 1.76
C ASP A 27 27.38 -1.59 1.96
N LYS A 28 26.90 -2.00 3.15
CA LYS A 28 26.62 -3.42 3.46
C LYS A 28 25.19 -3.82 3.07
N LEU A 29 24.29 -2.86 3.11
CA LEU A 29 22.89 -2.97 2.73
C LEU A 29 22.51 -1.69 1.97
N ASP A 30 21.64 -1.79 0.97
CA ASP A 30 20.93 -0.63 0.45
C ASP A 30 19.74 -0.24 1.35
N LEU A 31 19.08 0.88 1.03
CA LEU A 31 18.01 1.40 1.86
C LEU A 31 16.80 0.44 1.89
N THR A 32 16.48 -0.21 0.76
CA THR A 32 15.35 -1.17 0.70
C THR A 32 15.63 -2.41 1.55
N GLN A 33 16.86 -2.88 1.57
CA GLN A 33 17.29 -4.01 2.41
C GLN A 33 17.28 -3.63 3.89
N ALA A 34 17.73 -2.42 4.24
CA ALA A 34 17.68 -1.92 5.61
C ALA A 34 16.21 -1.82 6.11
N GLU A 35 15.31 -1.29 5.28
CA GLU A 35 13.88 -1.22 5.57
C GLU A 35 13.23 -2.60 5.72
N ALA A 36 13.69 -3.60 4.94
CA ALA A 36 13.18 -4.97 5.00
C ALA A 36 13.43 -5.64 6.36
N ILE A 37 14.46 -5.21 7.11
CA ILE A 37 14.69 -5.68 8.50
C ILE A 37 13.52 -5.25 9.40
N ALA A 38 13.09 -3.99 9.32
CA ALA A 38 11.96 -3.50 10.08
C ALA A 38 10.65 -4.20 9.64
N ASP A 39 10.47 -4.39 8.34
CA ASP A 39 9.29 -5.06 7.78
C ASP A 39 9.20 -6.53 8.23
N LEU A 40 10.32 -7.24 8.33
CA LEU A 40 10.36 -8.62 8.83
C LEU A 40 9.94 -8.71 10.30
N ILE A 41 10.31 -7.72 11.08
CA ILE A 41 10.03 -7.67 12.53
C ILE A 41 8.55 -7.36 12.79
N SER A 42 7.99 -6.45 11.99
CA SER A 42 6.59 -6.02 12.10
C SER A 42 5.62 -6.89 11.27
N ALA A 43 6.11 -7.95 10.62
CA ALA A 43 5.28 -8.78 9.77
C ALA A 43 4.16 -9.48 10.58
N THR A 44 2.92 -9.23 10.20
CA THR A 44 1.71 -9.80 10.82
C THR A 44 1.26 -11.11 10.15
N SER A 45 1.88 -11.49 9.03
CA SER A 45 1.58 -12.73 8.31
C SER A 45 2.84 -13.45 7.84
N VAL A 46 2.74 -14.77 7.64
CA VAL A 46 3.83 -15.59 7.06
C VAL A 46 4.22 -15.09 5.67
N GLN A 47 3.24 -14.62 4.90
CA GLN A 47 3.46 -14.10 3.57
C GLN A 47 4.26 -12.80 3.60
N ALA A 48 3.87 -11.84 4.46
CA ALA A 48 4.61 -10.60 4.67
C ALA A 48 6.05 -10.88 5.12
N ALA A 49 6.26 -11.81 6.07
CA ALA A 49 7.58 -12.20 6.52
C ALA A 49 8.44 -12.78 5.38
N ARG A 50 7.88 -13.63 4.52
CA ARG A 50 8.59 -14.19 3.35
C ARG A 50 8.98 -13.10 2.36
N CYS A 51 8.10 -12.14 2.07
CA CYS A 51 8.39 -11.00 1.19
C CYS A 51 9.48 -10.12 1.78
N ALA A 52 9.44 -9.85 3.10
CA ALA A 52 10.48 -9.09 3.78
C ALA A 52 11.86 -9.79 3.71
N VAL A 53 11.92 -11.11 3.91
CA VAL A 53 13.18 -11.87 3.74
C VAL A 53 13.71 -11.74 2.32
N ARG A 54 12.87 -11.83 1.28
CA ARG A 54 13.28 -11.66 -0.11
C ARG A 54 13.78 -10.25 -0.40
N SER A 55 13.12 -9.22 0.16
CA SER A 55 13.60 -7.83 0.07
C SER A 55 14.97 -7.68 0.72
N LEU A 56 15.16 -8.26 1.92
CA LEU A 56 16.45 -8.27 2.59
C LEU A 56 17.55 -8.97 1.77
N GLN A 57 17.19 -10.01 1.00
CA GLN A 57 18.09 -10.70 0.05
C GLN A 57 18.32 -9.90 -1.24
N GLY A 58 17.75 -8.72 -1.40
CA GLY A 58 17.96 -7.83 -2.53
C GLY A 58 17.00 -8.05 -3.72
N ALA A 59 15.90 -8.79 -3.56
CA ALA A 59 15.00 -9.08 -4.68
C ALA A 59 14.40 -7.81 -5.28
N PHE A 60 14.09 -6.81 -4.47
CA PHE A 60 13.56 -5.52 -4.94
C PHE A 60 14.67 -4.63 -5.50
N SER A 61 15.76 -4.42 -4.75
CA SER A 61 16.86 -3.57 -5.19
C SER A 61 17.50 -4.05 -6.50
N THR A 62 17.60 -5.36 -6.72
CA THR A 62 18.09 -5.91 -7.99
C THR A 62 17.24 -5.44 -9.18
N LYS A 63 15.91 -5.44 -9.05
CA LYS A 63 15.00 -4.95 -10.11
C LYS A 63 15.16 -3.45 -10.34
N ILE A 64 15.29 -2.66 -9.27
CA ILE A 64 15.54 -1.21 -9.36
C ILE A 64 16.86 -0.92 -10.04
N HIS A 65 17.95 -1.63 -9.68
CA HIS A 65 19.26 -1.44 -10.31
C HIS A 65 19.23 -1.82 -11.79
N GLN A 66 18.53 -2.88 -12.19
CA GLN A 66 18.35 -3.25 -13.60
C GLN A 66 17.62 -2.15 -14.40
N LEU A 67 16.58 -1.53 -13.82
CA LEU A 67 15.89 -0.39 -14.42
C LEU A 67 16.82 0.83 -14.51
N LEU A 68 17.59 1.13 -13.45
CA LEU A 68 18.56 2.23 -13.42
C LEU A 68 19.64 2.05 -14.48
N GLU A 69 20.18 0.85 -14.63
CA GLU A 69 21.20 0.54 -15.64
C GLU A 69 20.65 0.74 -17.06
N ALA A 70 19.46 0.20 -17.37
CA ALA A 70 18.83 0.36 -18.65
C ALA A 70 18.52 1.84 -18.96
N LEU A 71 17.99 2.57 -17.98
CA LEU A 71 17.66 4.00 -18.11
C LEU A 71 18.92 4.86 -18.30
N THR A 72 19.99 4.55 -17.54
CA THR A 72 21.27 5.24 -17.68
C THR A 72 21.87 4.99 -19.07
N GLY A 73 21.81 3.75 -19.57
CA GLY A 73 22.28 3.39 -20.91
C GLY A 73 21.53 4.17 -22.00
N LEU A 74 20.20 4.22 -21.90
CA LEU A 74 19.38 4.99 -22.85
C LEU A 74 19.69 6.48 -22.76
N ARG A 75 19.83 7.06 -21.56
CA ARG A 75 20.16 8.47 -21.37
C ARG A 75 21.50 8.82 -22.00
N VAL A 76 22.56 8.04 -21.73
CA VAL A 76 23.88 8.25 -22.33
C VAL A 76 23.81 8.20 -23.85
N TYR A 77 23.03 7.27 -24.42
CA TYR A 77 22.84 7.19 -25.86
C TYR A 77 22.16 8.43 -26.45
N VAL A 78 21.10 8.93 -25.79
CA VAL A 78 20.37 10.14 -26.22
C VAL A 78 21.25 11.38 -26.07
N GLU A 79 21.97 11.56 -24.94
CA GLU A 79 22.88 12.68 -24.75
C GLU A 79 24.01 12.69 -25.79
N ALA A 80 24.59 11.52 -26.10
CA ALA A 80 25.59 11.40 -27.17
C ALA A 80 25.03 11.77 -28.55
N ALA A 81 23.80 11.38 -28.87
CA ALA A 81 23.13 11.74 -30.08
C ALA A 81 22.89 13.26 -30.25
N ILE A 82 22.64 13.96 -29.14
CA ILE A 82 22.47 15.42 -29.11
C ILE A 82 23.83 16.12 -29.28
N ASP A 83 24.89 15.64 -28.64
CA ASP A 83 26.20 16.27 -28.63
C ASP A 83 26.96 16.11 -29.95
N PHE A 84 26.64 15.08 -30.75
CA PHE A 84 27.31 14.78 -32.04
C PHE A 84 26.34 14.81 -33.25
N PRO A 85 25.73 15.95 -33.57
CA PRO A 85 24.73 16.06 -34.63
C PRO A 85 25.32 15.95 -36.05
N GLU A 86 26.64 15.92 -36.20
CA GLU A 86 27.33 15.87 -37.50
C GLU A 86 27.45 14.43 -38.08
N GLU A 87 27.06 13.40 -37.31
CA GLU A 87 26.98 12.04 -37.84
C GLU A 87 25.75 11.91 -38.77
N GLU A 88 25.94 11.32 -39.95
CA GLU A 88 24.90 11.17 -41.01
C GLU A 88 23.66 10.34 -40.57
N ILE A 89 23.61 9.85 -39.33
CA ILE A 89 22.55 9.01 -38.79
C ILE A 89 21.71 9.84 -37.82
N ASP A 90 20.44 10.00 -38.12
CA ASP A 90 19.47 10.53 -37.15
C ASP A 90 19.16 9.46 -36.10
N PHE A 91 19.96 9.42 -35.07
CA PHE A 91 19.87 8.44 -33.96
C PHE A 91 18.52 8.47 -33.24
N LEU A 92 17.77 9.58 -33.32
CA LEU A 92 16.44 9.69 -32.71
C LEU A 92 15.35 9.11 -33.62
N ALA A 93 15.59 9.11 -34.94
CA ALA A 93 14.64 8.61 -35.94
C ALA A 93 14.83 7.11 -36.28
N ASP A 94 15.92 6.45 -35.87
CA ASP A 94 16.21 5.05 -36.19
C ASP A 94 15.28 4.03 -35.49
N GLY A 95 14.42 4.50 -34.55
CA GLY A 95 13.46 3.71 -33.81
C GLY A 95 14.05 2.96 -32.61
N ARG A 96 15.37 2.98 -32.41
CA ARG A 96 16.03 2.31 -31.28
C ARG A 96 15.67 2.96 -29.96
N VAL A 97 15.74 4.29 -29.86
CA VAL A 97 15.41 5.05 -28.65
C VAL A 97 13.96 4.76 -28.23
N SER A 98 13.02 4.73 -29.18
CA SER A 98 11.62 4.43 -28.92
C SER A 98 11.44 2.99 -28.45
N ALA A 99 12.17 2.02 -29.02
CA ALA A 99 12.10 0.61 -28.62
C ALA A 99 12.67 0.40 -27.22
N ASP A 100 13.84 0.96 -26.92
CA ASP A 100 14.51 0.84 -25.62
C ASP A 100 13.67 1.52 -24.53
N LEU A 101 13.08 2.71 -24.81
CA LEU A 101 12.19 3.41 -23.90
C LEU A 101 10.93 2.59 -23.59
N HIS A 102 10.30 2.02 -24.62
CA HIS A 102 9.13 1.15 -24.46
C HIS A 102 9.43 -0.09 -23.62
N GLU A 103 10.60 -0.70 -23.81
CA GLU A 103 11.04 -1.84 -22.99
C GLU A 103 11.22 -1.43 -21.53
N ILE A 104 11.83 -0.26 -21.26
CA ILE A 104 12.00 0.26 -19.88
C ILE A 104 10.63 0.52 -19.23
N VAL A 105 9.69 1.15 -19.95
CA VAL A 105 8.32 1.40 -19.44
C VAL A 105 7.62 0.08 -19.10
N THR A 106 7.70 -0.92 -19.97
CA THR A 106 7.10 -2.24 -19.75
C THR A 106 7.66 -2.92 -18.47
N ARG A 107 8.99 -2.90 -18.33
CA ARG A 107 9.65 -3.44 -17.12
C ARG A 107 9.30 -2.65 -15.85
N LEU A 108 9.17 -1.32 -15.96
CA LEU A 108 8.76 -0.47 -14.85
C LEU A 108 7.34 -0.81 -14.39
N ASP A 109 6.41 -1.03 -15.33
CA ASP A 109 5.02 -1.41 -15.03
C ASP A 109 4.95 -2.76 -14.29
N GLU A 110 5.76 -3.74 -14.69
CA GLU A 110 5.86 -5.02 -14.00
C GLU A 110 6.37 -4.85 -12.57
N VAL A 111 7.41 -4.03 -12.37
CA VAL A 111 7.97 -3.75 -11.03
C VAL A 111 6.97 -2.97 -10.19
N PHE A 112 6.28 -1.99 -10.77
CA PHE A 112 5.25 -1.20 -10.09
C PHE A 112 4.09 -2.09 -9.62
N HIS A 113 3.60 -2.97 -10.47
CA HIS A 113 2.55 -3.93 -10.10
C HIS A 113 2.99 -4.83 -8.94
N GLN A 114 4.19 -5.41 -8.99
CA GLN A 114 4.74 -6.24 -7.92
C GLN A 114 4.96 -5.45 -6.61
N ALA A 115 5.42 -4.20 -6.71
CA ALA A 115 5.60 -3.31 -5.57
C ALA A 115 4.25 -2.98 -4.90
N THR A 116 3.20 -2.76 -5.70
CA THR A 116 1.84 -2.55 -5.19
C THR A 116 1.36 -3.76 -4.38
N GLN A 117 1.53 -4.98 -4.90
CA GLN A 117 1.20 -6.20 -4.17
C GLN A 117 2.01 -6.33 -2.86
N GLY A 118 3.30 -6.00 -2.90
CA GLY A 118 4.17 -6.01 -1.73
C GLY A 118 3.78 -4.97 -0.67
N ALA A 119 3.35 -3.80 -1.08
CA ALA A 119 2.86 -2.76 -0.18
C ALA A 119 1.55 -3.18 0.52
N LEU A 120 0.63 -3.80 -0.22
CA LEU A 120 -0.62 -4.34 0.34
C LEU A 120 -0.39 -5.41 1.39
N LEU A 121 0.60 -6.28 1.20
CA LEU A 121 0.97 -7.30 2.20
C LEU A 121 1.53 -6.70 3.48
N LYS A 122 2.12 -5.52 3.41
CA LYS A 122 2.69 -4.82 4.55
C LYS A 122 1.69 -3.88 5.23
N GLU A 123 1.08 -3.00 4.44
CA GLU A 123 0.22 -1.92 4.95
C GLU A 123 -1.23 -2.37 5.16
N GLY A 124 -1.64 -3.44 4.45
CA GLY A 124 -2.99 -3.95 4.51
C GLY A 124 -4.01 -3.03 3.84
N MET A 125 -5.27 -3.32 4.09
CA MET A 125 -6.43 -2.55 3.64
C MET A 125 -7.15 -1.95 4.85
N THR A 126 -7.46 -0.67 4.81
CA THR A 126 -8.29 -0.02 5.82
C THR A 126 -9.76 -0.06 5.40
N VAL A 127 -10.59 -0.71 6.20
CA VAL A 127 -12.02 -0.88 5.94
C VAL A 127 -12.85 -0.28 7.07
N VAL A 128 -13.81 0.55 6.71
CA VAL A 128 -14.80 1.08 7.65
C VAL A 128 -16.06 0.23 7.59
N ILE A 129 -16.54 -0.26 8.74
CA ILE A 129 -17.82 -0.96 8.84
C ILE A 129 -18.87 0.01 9.36
N ALA A 130 -19.83 0.36 8.51
CA ALA A 130 -20.93 1.28 8.79
C ALA A 130 -22.28 0.58 8.66
N GLY A 131 -23.33 1.16 9.24
CA GLY A 131 -24.70 0.66 9.14
C GLY A 131 -25.52 0.87 10.41
N LYS A 132 -26.83 0.70 10.30
CA LYS A 132 -27.78 0.89 11.39
C LYS A 132 -27.48 -0.01 12.60
N PRO A 133 -27.92 0.36 13.81
CA PRO A 133 -27.90 -0.56 14.95
C PRO A 133 -28.57 -1.89 14.59
N ASN A 134 -28.02 -3.00 15.11
CA ASN A 134 -28.52 -4.36 14.88
C ASN A 134 -28.48 -4.89 13.43
N ALA A 135 -27.82 -4.19 12.49
CA ALA A 135 -27.59 -4.70 11.14
C ALA A 135 -26.62 -5.89 11.11
N GLY A 136 -25.89 -6.13 12.21
CA GLY A 136 -24.97 -7.26 12.35
C GLY A 136 -23.50 -6.92 12.09
N LYS A 137 -23.10 -5.65 12.30
CA LYS A 137 -21.70 -5.20 12.17
C LYS A 137 -20.72 -6.02 13.00
N SER A 138 -20.97 -6.14 14.30
CA SER A 138 -20.12 -6.96 15.20
C SER A 138 -20.14 -8.45 14.86
N SER A 139 -21.26 -8.97 14.34
CA SER A 139 -21.31 -10.35 13.85
C SER A 139 -20.48 -10.55 12.60
N LEU A 140 -20.46 -9.56 11.69
CA LEU A 140 -19.62 -9.57 10.49
C LEU A 140 -18.14 -9.52 10.88
N LEU A 141 -17.78 -8.63 11.79
CA LEU A 141 -16.42 -8.49 12.31
C LEU A 141 -15.93 -9.81 12.93
N ASN A 142 -16.71 -10.38 13.86
CA ASN A 142 -16.40 -11.68 14.47
C ASN A 142 -16.28 -12.82 13.43
N ALA A 143 -17.12 -12.81 12.40
CA ALA A 143 -17.08 -13.83 11.35
C ALA A 143 -15.84 -13.68 10.46
N LEU A 144 -15.37 -12.48 10.20
CA LEU A 144 -14.11 -12.23 9.50
C LEU A 144 -12.91 -12.61 10.36
N SER A 145 -12.89 -12.21 11.64
CA SER A 145 -11.81 -12.54 12.60
C SER A 145 -11.71 -14.04 12.89
N GLY A 146 -12.81 -14.77 12.81
CA GLY A 146 -12.84 -16.22 13.09
C GLY A 146 -12.35 -17.10 11.94
N ARG A 147 -12.06 -16.57 10.76
CA ARG A 147 -11.60 -17.35 9.59
C ARG A 147 -10.11 -17.66 9.62
N ASP A 148 -9.31 -16.72 10.07
CA ASP A 148 -7.87 -16.91 10.20
C ASP A 148 -7.44 -16.66 11.65
N SER A 149 -6.44 -17.40 12.10
CA SER A 149 -5.89 -17.27 13.44
C SER A 149 -5.39 -15.84 13.63
N ALA A 150 -6.26 -14.98 14.15
CA ALA A 150 -5.93 -13.62 14.49
C ALA A 150 -4.72 -13.64 15.43
N ILE A 151 -3.58 -13.19 14.94
CA ILE A 151 -2.54 -12.73 15.83
C ILE A 151 -3.06 -11.38 16.35
N VAL A 152 -3.93 -11.44 17.36
CA VAL A 152 -4.30 -10.26 18.13
C VAL A 152 -3.03 -9.85 18.87
N THR A 153 -2.32 -8.90 18.34
CA THR A 153 -1.27 -8.22 19.09
C THR A 153 -1.98 -7.23 20.01
N ASP A 154 -2.23 -7.65 21.25
CA ASP A 154 -2.48 -6.73 22.35
C ASP A 154 -1.20 -5.90 22.56
N ILE A 155 -1.04 -4.84 21.79
CA ILE A 155 -0.06 -3.81 22.10
C ILE A 155 -0.68 -2.97 23.20
N GLU A 156 -0.39 -3.33 24.45
CA GLU A 156 -0.67 -2.50 25.62
C GLU A 156 -0.07 -1.11 25.42
N GLY A 157 -0.91 -0.10 25.22
CA GLY A 157 -0.49 1.30 25.13
C GLY A 157 -1.34 2.19 24.23
N THR A 158 -2.21 1.65 23.39
CA THR A 158 -3.01 2.42 22.42
C THR A 158 -4.49 2.57 22.78
N THR A 159 -4.85 2.44 24.07
CA THR A 159 -6.24 2.47 24.57
C THR A 159 -6.96 3.83 24.44
N ARG A 160 -6.42 4.77 23.66
CA ARG A 160 -7.06 6.08 23.32
C ARG A 160 -7.26 6.32 21.85
N ASP A 161 -6.80 5.42 20.96
CA ASP A 161 -7.02 5.51 19.53
C ASP A 161 -8.23 4.67 19.13
N LEU A 162 -8.88 5.06 18.02
CA LEU A 162 -10.01 4.40 17.39
C LEU A 162 -9.92 2.88 17.54
N LEU A 163 -11.04 2.21 17.84
CA LEU A 163 -11.14 0.75 17.85
C LEU A 163 -10.80 0.24 16.44
N ARG A 164 -9.51 -0.03 16.22
CA ARG A 164 -8.99 -0.70 15.04
C ARG A 164 -8.77 -2.15 15.40
N GLU A 165 -9.51 -3.04 14.75
CA GLU A 165 -9.22 -4.46 14.80
C GLU A 165 -8.40 -4.83 13.58
N GLU A 166 -7.32 -5.59 13.79
CA GLU A 166 -6.51 -6.14 12.72
C GLU A 166 -6.90 -7.58 12.45
N ILE A 167 -7.29 -7.87 11.23
CA ILE A 167 -7.69 -9.20 10.75
C ILE A 167 -6.76 -9.57 9.60
N ASN A 168 -6.36 -10.83 9.52
CA ASN A 168 -5.61 -11.33 8.38
C ASN A 168 -6.58 -12.03 7.41
N LEU A 169 -6.70 -11.54 6.18
CA LEU A 169 -7.47 -12.17 5.11
C LEU A 169 -6.55 -12.87 4.12
N ASP A 170 -6.29 -14.16 4.31
CA ASP A 170 -5.43 -14.98 3.45
C ASP A 170 -4.05 -14.34 3.16
N GLY A 171 -3.44 -13.76 4.18
CA GLY A 171 -2.12 -13.11 4.09
C GLY A 171 -2.17 -11.59 3.96
N MET A 172 -3.29 -10.99 3.58
CA MET A 172 -3.49 -9.54 3.51
C MET A 172 -3.99 -9.00 4.85
N PRO A 173 -3.29 -8.07 5.52
CA PRO A 173 -3.80 -7.41 6.71
C PRO A 173 -5.03 -6.55 6.39
N LEU A 174 -6.05 -6.61 7.23
CA LEU A 174 -7.26 -5.80 7.16
C LEU A 174 -7.41 -5.00 8.45
N HIS A 175 -7.34 -3.68 8.35
CA HIS A 175 -7.56 -2.76 9.46
C HIS A 175 -9.03 -2.34 9.47
N VAL A 176 -9.79 -2.81 10.44
CA VAL A 176 -11.23 -2.53 10.52
C VAL A 176 -11.50 -1.40 11.51
N ILE A 177 -12.22 -0.38 11.05
CA ILE A 177 -12.69 0.74 11.87
C ILE A 177 -14.19 0.57 12.09
N ASP A 178 -14.61 0.39 13.36
CA ASP A 178 -16.03 0.33 13.70
C ASP A 178 -16.58 1.74 13.97
N THR A 179 -17.66 2.09 13.28
CA THR A 179 -18.34 3.39 13.41
C THR A 179 -19.33 3.45 14.58
N ALA A 180 -19.43 2.43 15.42
CA ALA A 180 -20.39 2.39 16.52
C ALA A 180 -20.22 3.54 17.53
N GLY A 181 -19.04 4.16 17.60
CA GLY A 181 -18.72 5.30 18.48
C GLY A 181 -18.94 6.70 17.88
N LEU A 182 -19.41 6.82 16.65
CA LEU A 182 -19.57 8.13 15.95
C LEU A 182 -20.84 8.90 16.35
N ARG A 183 -21.26 8.84 17.59
CA ARG A 183 -22.39 9.64 18.06
C ARG A 183 -21.91 11.01 18.50
N GLU A 184 -22.64 12.07 18.08
CA GLU A 184 -22.35 13.42 18.55
C GLU A 184 -22.31 13.48 20.07
N SER A 185 -21.24 14.03 20.63
CA SER A 185 -21.07 14.24 22.05
C SER A 185 -20.74 15.68 22.38
N ALA A 186 -21.18 16.15 23.53
CA ALA A 186 -20.84 17.46 24.07
C ALA A 186 -19.46 17.49 24.74
N ASP A 187 -18.88 16.33 25.05
CA ASP A 187 -17.57 16.23 25.69
C ASP A 187 -16.43 16.56 24.72
N PRO A 188 -15.53 17.50 25.04
CA PRO A 188 -14.39 17.88 24.21
C PRO A 188 -13.47 16.70 23.84
N ILE A 189 -13.29 15.73 24.72
CA ILE A 189 -12.43 14.55 24.50
C ILE A 189 -13.10 13.61 23.48
N GLU A 190 -14.41 13.37 23.62
CA GLU A 190 -15.17 12.55 22.66
C GLU A 190 -15.28 13.25 21.29
N ARG A 191 -15.38 14.57 21.24
CA ARG A 191 -15.38 15.33 19.97
C ARG A 191 -14.08 15.17 19.20
N GLU A 192 -12.92 15.16 19.86
CA GLU A 192 -11.64 14.90 19.20
C GLU A 192 -11.57 13.45 18.70
N GLY A 193 -12.08 12.47 19.44
CA GLY A 193 -12.21 11.09 18.98
C GLY A 193 -13.08 10.97 17.73
N ILE A 194 -14.23 11.65 17.70
CA ILE A 194 -15.13 11.70 16.54
C ILE A 194 -14.44 12.35 15.32
N ARG A 195 -13.67 13.43 15.52
CA ARG A 195 -12.91 14.10 14.44
C ARG A 195 -11.90 13.15 13.82
N ARG A 196 -11.11 12.43 14.64
CA ARG A 196 -10.13 11.43 14.18
C ARG A 196 -10.81 10.27 13.45
N ALA A 197 -12.00 9.84 13.93
CA ALA A 197 -12.76 8.80 13.27
C ALA A 197 -13.24 9.22 11.87
N TRP A 198 -13.69 10.45 11.70
CA TRP A 198 -14.06 10.98 10.39
C TRP A 198 -12.87 11.09 9.44
N GLN A 199 -11.70 11.49 9.96
CA GLN A 199 -10.46 11.50 9.17
C GLN A 199 -10.08 10.10 8.72
N ALA A 200 -10.14 9.11 9.60
CA ALA A 200 -9.84 7.72 9.27
C ALA A 200 -10.86 7.12 8.27
N ILE A 201 -12.13 7.59 8.29
CA ILE A 201 -13.14 7.21 7.29
C ILE A 201 -12.84 7.82 5.92
N GLU A 202 -12.35 9.06 5.89
CA GLU A 202 -11.94 9.74 4.66
C GLU A 202 -10.76 9.03 3.99
N GLU A 203 -9.80 8.56 4.80
CA GLU A 203 -8.58 7.87 4.36
C GLU A 203 -8.82 6.36 4.08
N ALA A 204 -10.01 5.83 4.37
CA ALA A 204 -10.29 4.40 4.24
C ALA A 204 -10.35 3.95 2.78
N ASP A 205 -9.73 2.80 2.49
CA ASP A 205 -9.74 2.19 1.16
C ASP A 205 -11.14 1.72 0.75
N ARG A 206 -11.97 1.29 1.73
CA ARG A 206 -13.34 0.82 1.47
C ARG A 206 -14.28 1.07 2.65
N VAL A 207 -15.53 1.40 2.34
CA VAL A 207 -16.63 1.50 3.31
C VAL A 207 -17.61 0.36 3.06
N LEU A 208 -17.78 -0.52 4.05
CA LEU A 208 -18.75 -1.61 4.04
C LEU A 208 -20.05 -1.16 4.72
N PHE A 209 -21.07 -0.99 3.95
CA PHE A 209 -22.39 -0.58 4.41
C PHE A 209 -23.25 -1.79 4.74
N VAL A 210 -23.32 -2.15 6.05
CA VAL A 210 -24.06 -3.35 6.50
C VAL A 210 -25.55 -3.03 6.63
N VAL A 211 -26.36 -3.78 5.91
CA VAL A 211 -27.82 -3.65 5.83
C VAL A 211 -28.46 -4.98 6.26
N ASP A 212 -29.48 -4.88 7.11
CA ASP A 212 -30.28 -6.04 7.53
C ASP A 212 -31.27 -6.42 6.40
N SER A 213 -31.04 -7.54 5.74
CA SER A 213 -31.91 -7.99 4.64
C SER A 213 -33.20 -8.65 5.08
N SER A 214 -33.36 -8.95 6.37
CA SER A 214 -34.60 -9.50 6.95
C SER A 214 -35.70 -8.47 7.18
N GLN A 215 -35.39 -7.17 7.00
CA GLN A 215 -36.29 -6.03 7.16
C GLN A 215 -36.40 -5.27 5.83
N PRO A 216 -37.45 -4.44 5.63
CA PRO A 216 -37.47 -3.54 4.49
C PRO A 216 -36.23 -2.64 4.47
N TYR A 217 -35.45 -2.74 3.41
CA TYR A 217 -34.18 -2.03 3.29
C TYR A 217 -34.12 -1.15 2.05
N SER A 218 -33.15 -0.26 2.03
CA SER A 218 -32.80 0.58 0.89
C SER A 218 -31.30 0.40 0.60
N LEU A 219 -30.96 0.30 -0.67
CA LEU A 219 -29.57 0.37 -1.14
C LEU A 219 -29.21 1.78 -1.64
N ASP A 220 -30.00 2.78 -1.26
CA ASP A 220 -29.70 4.17 -1.51
C ASP A 220 -28.70 4.65 -0.44
N PRO A 221 -27.45 4.98 -0.84
CA PRO A 221 -26.42 5.39 0.11
C PRO A 221 -26.82 6.61 0.93
N GLN A 222 -27.40 7.62 0.31
CA GLN A 222 -27.80 8.87 0.98
C GLN A 222 -28.86 8.65 2.05
N LYS A 223 -29.76 7.68 1.85
CA LYS A 223 -30.79 7.35 2.85
C LYS A 223 -30.23 6.56 4.03
N ASN A 224 -29.14 5.82 3.81
CA ASN A 224 -28.55 4.98 4.84
C ASN A 224 -27.58 5.75 5.73
N TRP A 225 -26.81 6.68 5.18
CA TRP A 225 -25.85 7.48 5.93
C TRP A 225 -25.72 8.91 5.39
N PRO A 226 -26.73 9.76 5.64
CA PRO A 226 -26.76 11.13 5.12
C PRO A 226 -25.52 11.95 5.52
N GLU A 227 -25.02 11.78 6.76
CA GLU A 227 -23.87 12.50 7.28
C GLU A 227 -22.60 12.22 6.48
N TYR A 228 -22.38 10.96 6.09
CA TYR A 228 -21.24 10.56 5.26
C TYR A 228 -21.32 11.22 3.88
N PHE A 229 -22.47 11.11 3.20
CA PHE A 229 -22.65 11.65 1.84
C PHE A 229 -22.69 13.18 1.79
N ASN A 230 -23.09 13.85 2.88
CA ASN A 230 -22.96 15.31 2.99
C ASN A 230 -21.48 15.74 3.06
N ARG A 231 -20.61 14.90 3.61
CA ARG A 231 -19.15 15.17 3.67
C ARG A 231 -18.41 14.70 2.42
N PHE A 232 -18.80 13.56 1.87
CA PHE A 232 -18.14 12.88 0.74
C PHE A 232 -19.14 12.58 -0.39
N PRO A 233 -19.61 13.61 -1.12
CA PRO A 233 -20.69 13.42 -2.12
C PRO A 233 -20.30 12.55 -3.31
N GLN A 234 -19.00 12.40 -3.57
CA GLN A 234 -18.44 11.65 -4.72
C GLN A 234 -17.74 10.35 -4.29
N ALA A 235 -18.05 9.83 -3.09
CA ALA A 235 -17.42 8.62 -2.62
C ALA A 235 -17.81 7.39 -3.47
N GLU A 236 -16.84 6.79 -4.14
CA GLU A 236 -17.00 5.60 -4.97
C GLU A 236 -16.54 4.31 -4.24
N ASN A 237 -15.83 4.45 -3.12
CA ASN A 237 -15.25 3.35 -2.35
C ASN A 237 -16.25 2.65 -1.42
N ILE A 238 -17.51 2.47 -1.84
CA ILE A 238 -18.57 1.88 -1.02
C ILE A 238 -18.97 0.50 -1.55
N SER A 239 -19.19 -0.44 -0.62
CA SER A 239 -19.83 -1.71 -0.89
C SER A 239 -20.99 -1.94 0.08
N PHE A 240 -22.12 -2.41 -0.42
CA PHE A 240 -23.24 -2.82 0.43
C PHE A 240 -23.10 -4.27 0.84
N ILE A 241 -23.35 -4.54 2.11
CA ILE A 241 -23.36 -5.89 2.67
C ILE A 241 -24.79 -6.18 3.12
N LEU A 242 -25.52 -6.96 2.32
CA LEU A 242 -26.83 -7.48 2.70
C LEU A 242 -26.63 -8.68 3.64
N ASN A 243 -26.63 -8.36 4.94
CA ASN A 243 -26.44 -9.37 5.99
C ASN A 243 -27.77 -10.02 6.40
N LYS A 244 -27.72 -11.14 7.10
CA LYS A 244 -28.83 -11.98 7.55
C LYS A 244 -29.59 -12.67 6.41
N ALA A 245 -28.87 -13.09 5.38
CA ALA A 245 -29.44 -13.85 4.25
C ALA A 245 -30.13 -15.15 4.72
N ASP A 246 -29.73 -15.68 5.88
CA ASP A 246 -30.38 -16.80 6.54
C ASP A 246 -31.86 -16.55 6.97
N ALA A 247 -32.23 -15.27 7.11
CA ALA A 247 -33.57 -14.85 7.53
C ALA A 247 -34.39 -14.19 6.39
N SER A 248 -33.77 -13.91 5.23
CA SER A 248 -34.41 -13.20 4.13
C SER A 248 -34.63 -14.02 2.85
N GLU A 249 -34.13 -15.26 2.81
CA GLU A 249 -34.20 -16.15 1.63
C GLU A 249 -33.53 -15.58 0.35
N ILE A 250 -32.74 -14.50 0.49
CA ILE A 250 -32.00 -13.92 -0.64
C ILE A 250 -30.77 -14.77 -0.92
N PRO A 251 -30.50 -15.16 -2.17
CA PRO A 251 -29.32 -15.94 -2.51
C PRO A 251 -28.04 -15.20 -2.15
N VAL A 252 -27.07 -15.90 -1.52
CA VAL A 252 -25.74 -15.35 -1.26
C VAL A 252 -24.97 -15.17 -2.57
N GLY A 253 -24.15 -14.13 -2.65
CA GLY A 253 -23.39 -13.83 -3.85
C GLY A 253 -23.03 -12.35 -3.96
N ILE A 254 -22.46 -11.99 -5.11
CA ILE A 254 -22.14 -10.61 -5.46
C ILE A 254 -23.05 -10.15 -6.59
N THR A 255 -23.61 -8.97 -6.44
CA THR A 255 -24.40 -8.28 -7.46
C THR A 255 -23.99 -6.82 -7.49
N GLU A 256 -24.58 -6.03 -8.37
CA GLU A 256 -24.33 -4.59 -8.46
C GLU A 256 -25.65 -3.82 -8.38
N ASN A 257 -25.63 -2.71 -7.69
CA ASN A 257 -26.77 -1.78 -7.62
C ASN A 257 -26.28 -0.35 -7.80
N ARG A 258 -26.71 0.30 -8.89
CA ARG A 258 -26.36 1.70 -9.23
C ARG A 258 -24.85 2.01 -9.19
N GLY A 259 -24.03 1.10 -9.70
CA GLY A 259 -22.57 1.26 -9.71
C GLY A 259 -21.87 0.86 -8.39
N HIS A 260 -22.63 0.43 -7.37
CA HIS A 260 -22.06 -0.05 -6.12
C HIS A 260 -22.14 -1.57 -6.02
N PRO A 261 -21.06 -2.26 -5.64
CA PRO A 261 -21.06 -3.68 -5.35
C PRO A 261 -21.96 -4.00 -4.15
N VAL A 262 -22.72 -5.10 -4.26
CA VAL A 262 -23.62 -5.60 -3.22
C VAL A 262 -23.26 -7.05 -2.93
N VAL A 263 -22.76 -7.32 -1.73
CA VAL A 263 -22.43 -8.69 -1.27
C VAL A 263 -23.55 -9.16 -0.33
N THR A 264 -24.23 -10.24 -0.70
CA THR A 264 -25.25 -10.89 0.14
C THR A 264 -24.63 -12.03 0.92
N LEU A 265 -24.78 -12.03 2.25
CA LEU A 265 -24.19 -13.03 3.14
C LEU A 265 -24.99 -13.22 4.44
N SER A 266 -24.67 -14.29 5.18
CA SER A 266 -25.06 -14.46 6.58
C SER A 266 -23.82 -14.51 7.45
N ALA A 267 -23.54 -13.42 8.18
CA ALA A 267 -22.43 -13.39 9.12
C ALA A 267 -22.59 -14.40 10.26
N LYS A 268 -23.84 -14.67 10.69
CA LYS A 268 -24.15 -15.65 11.74
C LYS A 268 -23.81 -17.10 11.34
N GLN A 269 -24.04 -17.46 10.08
CA GLN A 269 -23.80 -18.81 9.56
C GLN A 269 -22.46 -18.91 8.82
N SER A 270 -21.70 -17.84 8.72
CA SER A 270 -20.48 -17.73 7.90
C SER A 270 -20.71 -18.10 6.43
N HIS A 271 -21.95 -17.93 5.93
CA HIS A 271 -22.32 -18.27 4.56
C HIS A 271 -22.18 -17.04 3.66
N GLY A 272 -21.43 -17.17 2.57
CA GLY A 272 -21.17 -16.08 1.62
C GLY A 272 -20.03 -15.13 2.02
N LEU A 273 -19.30 -15.40 3.10
CA LEU A 273 -18.12 -14.62 3.49
C LEU A 273 -16.99 -14.68 2.45
N ASP A 274 -16.87 -15.80 1.72
CA ASP A 274 -15.90 -15.96 0.65
C ASP A 274 -16.06 -14.87 -0.42
N TYR A 275 -17.31 -14.57 -0.81
CA TYR A 275 -17.60 -13.50 -1.77
C TYR A 275 -17.15 -12.13 -1.26
N LEU A 276 -17.26 -11.87 0.05
CA LEU A 276 -16.79 -10.61 0.64
C LEU A 276 -15.26 -10.54 0.64
N VAL A 277 -14.59 -11.62 1.04
CA VAL A 277 -13.12 -11.72 1.04
C VAL A 277 -12.56 -11.51 -0.36
N ASP A 278 -13.10 -12.22 -1.35
CA ASP A 278 -12.68 -12.10 -2.75
C ASP A 278 -12.96 -10.70 -3.29
N HIS A 279 -14.09 -10.10 -2.92
CA HIS A 279 -14.40 -8.72 -3.29
C HIS A 279 -13.40 -7.72 -2.71
N LEU A 280 -13.05 -7.83 -1.42
CA LEU A 280 -12.06 -6.96 -0.78
C LEU A 280 -10.68 -7.10 -1.44
N LYS A 281 -10.26 -8.34 -1.74
CA LYS A 281 -9.02 -8.58 -2.48
C LYS A 281 -9.05 -7.95 -3.87
N GLN A 282 -10.15 -8.09 -4.61
CA GLN A 282 -10.31 -7.47 -5.93
C GLN A 282 -10.27 -5.94 -5.88
N CYS A 283 -10.90 -5.32 -4.86
CA CYS A 283 -10.87 -3.86 -4.70
C CYS A 283 -9.45 -3.30 -4.57
N MET A 284 -8.54 -4.06 -3.97
CA MET A 284 -7.13 -3.70 -3.80
C MET A 284 -6.24 -4.23 -4.93
N GLY A 285 -6.80 -4.96 -5.88
CA GLY A 285 -6.01 -5.66 -6.90
C GLY A 285 -5.09 -6.73 -6.32
N TYR A 286 -5.40 -7.26 -5.13
CA TYR A 286 -4.58 -8.27 -4.47
C TYR A 286 -4.73 -9.64 -5.13
N SER A 287 -3.62 -10.24 -5.53
CA SER A 287 -3.55 -11.59 -6.08
C SER A 287 -2.67 -12.48 -5.22
N SER A 288 -3.24 -13.50 -4.61
CA SER A 288 -2.49 -14.46 -3.77
C SER A 288 -1.47 -15.27 -4.56
N SER A 289 -1.67 -15.45 -5.88
CA SER A 289 -0.73 -16.17 -6.76
C SER A 289 0.52 -15.35 -7.07
N GLU A 290 0.44 -14.03 -7.05
CA GLU A 290 1.53 -13.10 -7.33
C GLU A 290 2.21 -12.59 -6.05
N ALA A 291 1.67 -12.90 -4.88
CA ALA A 291 2.19 -12.53 -3.57
C ALA A 291 3.55 -13.17 -3.21
N GLY A 292 4.32 -13.57 -4.21
CA GLY A 292 5.66 -14.16 -4.07
C GLY A 292 6.81 -13.18 -4.26
N GLY A 293 6.53 -11.88 -4.38
CA GLY A 293 7.51 -10.86 -4.71
C GLY A 293 8.39 -10.42 -3.53
N PHE A 294 8.37 -9.16 -3.25
CA PHE A 294 9.15 -8.44 -2.24
C PHE A 294 8.22 -7.48 -1.47
N THR A 295 8.65 -6.94 -0.34
CA THR A 295 7.93 -5.83 0.33
C THR A 295 8.24 -4.52 -0.36
N ALA A 296 7.24 -3.63 -0.41
CA ALA A 296 7.41 -2.25 -0.85
C ALA A 296 6.70 -1.31 0.14
N ARG A 297 7.01 -0.02 0.04
CA ARG A 297 6.44 1.04 0.86
C ARG A 297 5.85 2.13 -0.02
N ARG A 298 4.98 2.95 0.54
CA ARG A 298 4.34 4.06 -0.18
C ARG A 298 5.36 4.97 -0.88
N ARG A 299 6.51 5.28 -0.24
CA ARG A 299 7.58 6.06 -0.86
C ARG A 299 8.13 5.42 -2.14
N HIS A 300 8.21 4.07 -2.17
CA HIS A 300 8.67 3.34 -3.35
C HIS A 300 7.65 3.43 -4.49
N LEU A 301 6.35 3.29 -4.17
CA LEU A 301 5.27 3.45 -5.15
C LEU A 301 5.25 4.87 -5.72
N ASP A 302 5.41 5.88 -4.86
CA ASP A 302 5.50 7.28 -5.29
C ASP A 302 6.69 7.53 -6.22
N ALA A 303 7.86 7.00 -5.89
CA ALA A 303 9.05 7.12 -6.73
C ALA A 303 8.87 6.42 -8.08
N LEU A 304 8.31 5.19 -8.11
CA LEU A 304 8.01 4.47 -9.34
C LEU A 304 6.96 5.20 -10.19
N GLN A 305 5.92 5.76 -9.57
CA GLN A 305 4.89 6.53 -10.27
C GLN A 305 5.45 7.81 -10.89
N ARG A 306 6.29 8.55 -10.17
CA ARG A 306 6.99 9.74 -10.73
C ARG A 306 7.91 9.35 -11.87
N THR A 307 8.64 8.25 -11.74
CA THR A 307 9.46 7.70 -12.83
C THR A 307 8.62 7.44 -14.08
N GLN A 308 7.48 6.76 -13.93
CA GLN A 308 6.56 6.48 -15.03
C GLN A 308 6.06 7.75 -15.72
N GLN A 309 5.71 8.78 -14.94
CA GLN A 309 5.26 10.07 -15.46
C GLN A 309 6.33 10.73 -16.34
N TYR A 310 7.60 10.74 -15.88
CA TYR A 310 8.69 11.30 -16.68
C TYR A 310 8.96 10.49 -17.94
N LEU A 311 8.95 9.15 -17.87
CA LEU A 311 9.15 8.32 -19.08
C LEU A 311 8.02 8.50 -20.10
N CYS A 312 6.76 8.58 -19.66
CA CYS A 312 5.62 8.86 -20.54
C CYS A 312 5.69 10.27 -21.12
N SER A 313 6.17 11.27 -20.38
CA SER A 313 6.42 12.62 -20.88
C SER A 313 7.50 12.61 -21.97
N GLY A 314 8.63 11.95 -21.69
CA GLY A 314 9.73 11.82 -22.64
C GLY A 314 9.34 11.09 -23.94
N GLU A 315 8.56 10.00 -23.82
CA GLU A 315 8.02 9.28 -24.98
C GLU A 315 7.14 10.18 -25.87
N LYS A 316 6.28 10.98 -25.25
CA LYS A 316 5.43 11.92 -25.96
C LYS A 316 6.24 13.00 -26.67
N GLN A 317 7.25 13.56 -26.00
CA GLN A 317 8.12 14.59 -26.56
C GLN A 317 8.96 14.06 -27.73
N LEU A 318 9.44 12.82 -27.65
CA LEU A 318 10.14 12.14 -28.73
C LEU A 318 9.24 11.98 -29.95
N ASN A 319 8.02 11.46 -29.77
CA ASN A 319 7.11 11.11 -30.85
C ASN A 319 6.44 12.34 -31.51
N GLU A 320 6.10 13.38 -30.72
CA GLU A 320 5.35 14.54 -31.21
C GLU A 320 6.28 15.68 -31.69
N ALA A 321 7.40 15.91 -31.00
CA ALA A 321 8.25 17.07 -31.23
C ALA A 321 9.66 16.73 -31.72
N GLY A 322 10.10 15.47 -31.69
CA GLY A 322 11.47 15.08 -31.97
C GLY A 322 12.50 15.77 -31.05
N ALA A 323 12.07 16.16 -29.81
CA ALA A 323 12.84 17.00 -28.93
C ALA A 323 13.74 16.14 -28.02
N GLY A 324 14.91 15.75 -28.54
CA GLY A 324 15.89 14.93 -27.84
C GLY A 324 16.37 15.53 -26.50
N GLU A 325 16.55 16.86 -26.44
CA GLU A 325 17.00 17.55 -25.21
C GLU A 325 15.97 17.41 -24.07
N LEU A 326 14.67 17.51 -24.40
CA LEU A 326 13.61 17.36 -23.41
C LEU A 326 13.49 15.91 -22.95
N LEU A 327 13.67 14.95 -23.88
CA LEU A 327 13.75 13.52 -23.54
C LEU A 327 14.94 13.26 -22.58
N ALA A 328 16.13 13.81 -22.84
CA ALA A 328 17.30 13.63 -21.97
C ALA A 328 17.03 14.13 -20.55
N GLU A 329 16.36 15.28 -20.40
CA GLU A 329 15.99 15.83 -19.09
C GLU A 329 14.95 14.95 -18.37
N ASP A 330 13.92 14.46 -19.08
CA ASP A 330 12.93 13.54 -18.51
C ASP A 330 13.58 12.20 -18.06
N LEU A 331 14.51 11.66 -18.85
CA LEU A 331 15.29 10.47 -18.47
C LEU A 331 16.16 10.72 -17.23
N ARG A 332 16.77 11.91 -17.12
CA ARG A 332 17.54 12.29 -15.93
C ARG A 332 16.68 12.36 -14.67
N LEU A 333 15.50 12.98 -14.76
CA LEU A 333 14.54 13.07 -13.65
C LEU A 333 14.00 11.68 -13.25
N ALA A 334 13.68 10.84 -14.24
CA ALA A 334 13.27 9.47 -14.01
C ALA A 334 14.35 8.66 -13.27
N GLN A 335 15.63 8.81 -13.66
CA GLN A 335 16.76 8.17 -13.01
C GLN A 335 16.89 8.61 -11.55
N GLN A 336 16.72 9.90 -11.25
CA GLN A 336 16.77 10.41 -9.89
C GLN A 336 15.67 9.80 -9.01
N CYS A 337 14.43 9.71 -9.52
CA CYS A 337 13.33 9.10 -8.79
C CYS A 337 13.59 7.61 -8.47
N LEU A 338 14.15 6.84 -9.41
CA LEU A 338 14.50 5.45 -9.14
C LEU A 338 15.64 5.30 -8.13
N ALA A 339 16.65 6.16 -8.19
CA ALA A 339 17.80 6.14 -7.29
C ALA A 339 17.43 6.47 -5.83
N GLU A 340 16.37 7.26 -5.59
CA GLU A 340 15.80 7.50 -4.26
C GLU A 340 15.33 6.20 -3.58
N ILE A 341 14.92 5.19 -4.33
CA ILE A 341 14.40 3.93 -3.78
C ILE A 341 15.50 3.17 -3.03
N THR A 342 16.67 3.05 -3.63
CA THR A 342 17.84 2.34 -3.07
C THR A 342 18.68 3.19 -2.12
N GLY A 343 18.44 4.50 -2.10
CA GLY A 343 19.11 5.44 -1.21
C GLY A 343 20.37 6.08 -1.79
N GLU A 344 20.57 6.03 -3.09
CA GLU A 344 21.73 6.66 -3.74
C GLU A 344 21.65 8.20 -3.69
N PHE A 345 20.40 8.76 -3.63
CA PHE A 345 20.14 10.20 -3.52
C PHE A 345 19.03 10.44 -2.49
N THR A 346 19.37 10.40 -1.20
CA THR A 346 18.44 10.72 -0.11
C THR A 346 18.98 11.86 0.73
N SER A 347 18.06 12.72 1.23
CA SER A 347 18.44 13.73 2.22
C SER A 347 18.69 13.07 3.57
N ASP A 348 19.60 13.63 4.37
CA ASP A 348 19.90 13.17 5.74
C ASP A 348 18.65 13.16 6.63
N ASP A 349 17.71 14.09 6.43
CA ASP A 349 16.46 14.17 7.17
C ASP A 349 15.57 12.96 6.90
N LEU A 350 15.44 12.52 5.63
CA LEU A 350 14.66 11.32 5.25
C LEU A 350 15.28 10.05 5.85
N LEU A 351 16.61 9.94 5.81
CA LEU A 351 17.32 8.81 6.44
C LEU A 351 17.08 8.79 7.95
N GLY A 352 17.13 9.97 8.60
CA GLY A 352 16.84 10.14 10.01
C GLY A 352 15.44 9.63 10.38
N GLU A 353 14.42 10.00 9.61
CA GLU A 353 13.04 9.57 9.84
C GLU A 353 12.86 8.05 9.66
N ILE A 354 13.39 7.48 8.57
CA ILE A 354 13.31 6.05 8.29
C ILE A 354 13.93 5.24 9.44
N PHE A 355 15.14 5.58 9.87
CA PHE A 355 15.84 4.81 10.91
C PHE A 355 15.31 5.06 12.33
N SER A 356 14.72 6.24 12.61
CA SER A 356 14.10 6.52 13.90
C SER A 356 12.86 5.64 14.20
N SER A 357 12.19 5.17 13.15
CA SER A 357 11.03 4.26 13.25
C SER A 357 11.41 2.82 13.61
N PHE A 358 12.70 2.49 13.64
CA PHE A 358 13.19 1.13 13.93
C PHE A 358 13.20 0.86 15.44
N CYS A 359 13.10 -0.42 15.80
CA CYS A 359 13.20 -0.82 17.21
C CYS A 359 14.60 -0.58 17.78
N ILE A 360 14.67 -0.27 19.11
CA ILE A 360 15.94 -0.11 19.84
C ILE A 360 16.72 -1.43 19.83
N GLY A 361 18.01 -1.36 19.50
CA GLY A 361 18.93 -2.50 19.56
C GLY A 361 19.02 -3.35 18.30
N LYS A 362 18.61 -2.81 17.17
CA LYS A 362 18.72 -3.46 15.86
C LYS A 362 19.52 -2.61 14.89
#